data_cb1ba36a0f2905385e28791155327afe
#
_entry.id   cb1ba36a0f2905385e28791155327afe
#
_cell.length_a   1.000
_cell.length_b   1.000
_cell.length_c   1.000
_cell.angle_alpha   90.00
_cell.angle_beta   90.00
_cell.angle_gamma   90.00
#
_symmetry.space_group_name_H-M   'P 1'
#
loop_
_entity.id
_entity.type
_entity.pdbx_description
1 polymer ?
#
loop_
_entity_poly.entity_id
_entity_poly.type
_entity_poly.pdbx_seq_one_letter_code
_entity_poly.pdbx_strand_id
1 'polypeptide(L)'
;MMSRFRFPRARRVSLAVSLSLVAVSAIADAQTRLSLGDAARLAAKQNGAIDVARAKVAQADARVTQRRGALFPDLAAAVQQSERTLNSATFGFSFNNPVTGRPLLRPDGELLGPVPTLDLRYRVQAPLIDLGKYQSWRASQASVGAATAELDAQAEGAAANAAATYVRAARAEAQLSARRADSTLAADLVRIARDQLQAGVGIALDVTRAESQLANVRAQIIQARNERDRTLLELKRATGMASDAVVELSDSLAALPFEPTLPSERDAMTAAMDARPDVRALRAQENAQQQAAKAIRWERTPQLSALVEQGVIGRNYERMLPTYTWGVQLSVGIFDGFRRESRLEEQLAVARETDARLRDLRAQGTLEVRTALLDIASATEQVDAVRERLRLAEQEVSQAQERFRAGVAGNADVITALLSLNQARTLRNDALATYQSARIALARAMGRVRSIS
;
A
#
# COMPACT_ATOMS: atom_id res chain seq x y z
N MET A 1 16.64 -70.19 0.27
CA MET A 1 15.18 -70.12 0.47
C MET A 1 14.72 -68.76 -0.04
N MET A 2 14.25 -68.70 -1.27
CA MET A 2 13.89 -67.48 -2.01
C MET A 2 12.45 -67.07 -1.65
N SER A 3 12.27 -65.90 -1.07
CA SER A 3 10.96 -65.27 -0.85
C SER A 3 10.73 -64.20 -1.89
N ARG A 4 9.72 -64.42 -2.77
CA ARG A 4 9.32 -63.53 -3.86
C ARG A 4 8.57 -62.35 -3.31
N PHE A 5 9.07 -61.12 -3.50
CA PHE A 5 8.31 -59.86 -3.36
C PHE A 5 7.43 -59.66 -4.61
N ARG A 6 6.11 -59.68 -4.43
CA ARG A 6 5.10 -59.33 -5.46
C ARG A 6 4.88 -57.84 -5.45
N PHE A 7 5.12 -57.20 -6.58
CA PHE A 7 4.68 -55.83 -6.84
C PHE A 7 3.15 -55.78 -7.13
N PRO A 8 2.38 -54.85 -6.57
CA PRO A 8 0.98 -54.67 -6.94
C PRO A 8 0.84 -53.92 -8.28
N ARG A 9 -0.12 -54.40 -9.06
CA ARG A 9 -0.49 -53.99 -10.42
C ARG A 9 -0.80 -52.47 -10.48
N ALA A 10 -0.20 -51.81 -11.45
CA ALA A 10 -0.56 -50.47 -11.90
C ALA A 10 -2.03 -50.41 -12.35
N ARG A 11 -2.85 -49.59 -11.68
CA ARG A 11 -4.17 -49.18 -12.13
C ARG A 11 -4.00 -48.20 -13.29
N ARG A 12 -4.51 -48.57 -14.46
CA ARG A 12 -4.67 -47.69 -15.62
C ARG A 12 -5.69 -46.61 -15.25
N VAL A 13 -5.22 -45.39 -15.07
CA VAL A 13 -6.05 -44.18 -14.98
C VAL A 13 -6.38 -43.77 -16.41
N SER A 14 -7.63 -44.01 -16.82
CA SER A 14 -8.17 -43.53 -18.09
C SER A 14 -8.28 -42.00 -18.02
N LEU A 15 -7.48 -41.30 -18.84
CA LEU A 15 -7.54 -39.86 -19.02
C LEU A 15 -8.80 -39.53 -19.83
N ALA A 16 -9.92 -39.21 -19.19
CA ALA A 16 -11.06 -38.56 -19.81
C ALA A 16 -10.69 -37.12 -20.13
N VAL A 17 -10.39 -36.84 -21.39
CA VAL A 17 -10.23 -35.46 -21.89
C VAL A 17 -11.61 -34.83 -21.95
N SER A 18 -12.01 -34.17 -20.90
CA SER A 18 -13.17 -33.28 -20.87
C SER A 18 -12.81 -32.02 -21.66
N LEU A 19 -13.36 -31.91 -22.86
CA LEU A 19 -13.35 -30.71 -23.69
C LEU A 19 -14.19 -29.64 -23.00
N SER A 20 -13.56 -28.86 -22.10
CA SER A 20 -14.18 -27.69 -21.49
C SER A 20 -14.31 -26.63 -22.56
N LEU A 21 -15.53 -26.45 -23.09
CA LEU A 21 -15.94 -25.28 -23.86
C LEU A 21 -15.69 -24.05 -22.97
N VAL A 22 -14.59 -23.35 -23.21
CA VAL A 22 -14.38 -22.02 -22.68
C VAL A 22 -15.40 -21.13 -23.37
N ALA A 23 -16.54 -20.93 -22.71
CA ALA A 23 -17.43 -19.83 -23.03
C ALA A 23 -16.61 -18.54 -22.78
N VAL A 24 -16.07 -17.99 -23.87
CA VAL A 24 -15.62 -16.62 -23.92
C VAL A 24 -16.88 -15.79 -23.69
N SER A 25 -17.19 -15.52 -22.43
CA SER A 25 -18.13 -14.49 -22.05
C SER A 25 -17.59 -13.20 -22.66
N ALA A 26 -18.23 -12.75 -23.75
CA ALA A 26 -18.10 -11.40 -24.20
C ALA A 26 -18.39 -10.53 -22.97
N ILE A 27 -17.36 -9.97 -22.37
CA ILE A 27 -17.49 -8.91 -21.39
C ILE A 27 -18.07 -7.77 -22.21
N ALA A 28 -19.41 -7.67 -22.22
CA ALA A 28 -20.08 -6.48 -22.63
C ALA A 28 -19.36 -5.36 -21.84
N ASP A 29 -18.91 -4.36 -22.57
CA ASP A 29 -18.26 -3.15 -22.04
C ASP A 29 -19.30 -2.43 -21.16
N ALA A 30 -19.51 -2.97 -19.96
CA ALA A 30 -20.45 -2.43 -19.00
C ALA A 30 -19.82 -1.12 -18.51
N GLN A 31 -20.32 0.00 -19.03
CA GLN A 31 -20.01 1.32 -18.50
C GLN A 31 -20.14 1.27 -16.98
N THR A 32 -18.99 1.29 -16.30
CA THR A 32 -18.97 1.26 -14.84
C THR A 32 -19.31 2.66 -14.35
N ARG A 33 -20.55 2.84 -13.88
CA ARG A 33 -20.93 4.06 -13.17
C ARG A 33 -20.26 4.05 -11.80
N LEU A 34 -19.50 5.09 -11.53
CA LEU A 34 -18.69 5.21 -10.33
C LEU A 34 -19.15 6.40 -9.50
N SER A 35 -19.58 6.17 -8.26
CA SER A 35 -19.86 7.22 -7.28
C SER A 35 -18.59 7.60 -6.50
N LEU A 36 -18.63 8.73 -5.79
CA LEU A 36 -17.54 9.15 -4.91
C LEU A 36 -17.18 8.05 -3.90
N GLY A 37 -18.19 7.48 -3.23
CA GLY A 37 -17.99 6.42 -2.24
C GLY A 37 -17.51 5.11 -2.86
N ASP A 38 -17.97 4.76 -4.09
CA ASP A 38 -17.48 3.57 -4.79
C ASP A 38 -16.02 3.72 -5.20
N ALA A 39 -15.61 4.90 -5.68
CA ALA A 39 -14.23 5.20 -6.01
C ALA A 39 -13.31 5.01 -4.79
N ALA A 40 -13.70 5.53 -3.63
CA ALA A 40 -12.96 5.38 -2.39
C ALA A 40 -12.85 3.91 -1.95
N ARG A 41 -13.98 3.16 -1.96
CA ARG A 41 -14.01 1.74 -1.59
C ARG A 41 -13.22 0.84 -2.56
N LEU A 42 -13.32 1.13 -3.86
CA LEU A 42 -12.59 0.38 -4.89
C LEU A 42 -11.09 0.57 -4.74
N ALA A 43 -10.64 1.81 -4.55
CA ALA A 43 -9.24 2.14 -4.32
C ALA A 43 -8.67 1.43 -3.08
N ALA A 44 -9.43 1.40 -1.98
CA ALA A 44 -9.05 0.69 -0.76
C ALA A 44 -8.87 -0.84 -0.95
N LYS A 45 -9.39 -1.40 -2.04
CA LYS A 45 -9.33 -2.84 -2.33
C LYS A 45 -8.35 -3.20 -3.45
N GLN A 46 -8.26 -2.40 -4.50
CA GLN A 46 -7.63 -2.78 -5.78
C GLN A 46 -6.46 -1.88 -6.19
N ASN A 47 -6.18 -0.79 -5.47
CA ASN A 47 -5.03 0.05 -5.77
C ASN A 47 -3.72 -0.73 -5.61
N GLY A 48 -2.76 -0.57 -6.52
CA GLY A 48 -1.48 -1.28 -6.47
C GLY A 48 -0.69 -1.11 -5.16
N ALA A 49 -0.86 0.01 -4.44
CA ALA A 49 -0.28 0.18 -3.12
C ALA A 49 -0.84 -0.81 -2.08
N ILE A 50 -2.10 -1.24 -2.26
CA ILE A 50 -2.73 -2.25 -1.39
C ILE A 50 -2.13 -3.64 -1.62
N ASP A 51 -1.84 -3.98 -2.88
CA ASP A 51 -1.17 -5.26 -3.20
C ASP A 51 0.24 -5.32 -2.62
N VAL A 52 0.98 -4.20 -2.68
CA VAL A 52 2.28 -4.06 -1.99
C VAL A 52 2.12 -4.25 -0.48
N ALA A 53 1.12 -3.63 0.13
CA ALA A 53 0.88 -3.77 1.58
C ALA A 53 0.46 -5.19 1.95
N ARG A 54 -0.38 -5.88 1.16
CA ARG A 54 -0.72 -7.30 1.34
C ARG A 54 0.51 -8.20 1.25
N ALA A 55 1.39 -7.94 0.28
CA ALA A 55 2.64 -8.69 0.16
C ALA A 55 3.54 -8.50 1.40
N LYS A 56 3.57 -7.31 2.01
CA LYS A 56 4.27 -7.07 3.27
C LYS A 56 3.66 -7.85 4.45
N VAL A 57 2.33 -7.97 4.52
CA VAL A 57 1.67 -8.83 5.51
C VAL A 57 2.07 -10.29 5.30
N ALA A 58 2.00 -10.80 4.07
CA ALA A 58 2.42 -12.16 3.75
C ALA A 58 3.92 -12.41 4.07
N GLN A 59 4.78 -11.42 3.84
CA GLN A 59 6.19 -11.46 4.24
C GLN A 59 6.35 -11.57 5.76
N ALA A 60 5.55 -10.81 6.53
CA ALA A 60 5.57 -10.87 7.99
C ALA A 60 5.10 -12.24 8.49
N ASP A 61 4.05 -12.82 7.91
CA ASP A 61 3.55 -14.17 8.22
C ASP A 61 4.60 -15.26 7.92
N ALA A 62 5.28 -15.15 6.78
CA ALA A 62 6.38 -16.06 6.45
C ALA A 62 7.52 -15.98 7.49
N ARG A 63 7.83 -14.77 8.00
CA ARG A 63 8.79 -14.59 9.09
C ARG A 63 8.33 -15.22 10.40
N VAL A 64 7.03 -15.18 10.73
CA VAL A 64 6.49 -15.90 11.89
C VAL A 64 6.72 -17.40 11.75
N THR A 65 6.42 -17.97 10.58
CA THR A 65 6.65 -19.38 10.29
C THR A 65 8.12 -19.73 10.40
N GLN A 66 9.03 -18.91 9.87
CA GLN A 66 10.48 -19.07 9.98
C GLN A 66 10.94 -19.04 11.45
N ARG A 67 10.48 -18.07 12.25
CA ARG A 67 10.82 -17.97 13.67
C ARG A 67 10.24 -19.12 14.49
N ARG A 68 9.05 -19.58 14.15
CA ARG A 68 8.44 -20.77 14.72
C ARG A 68 9.27 -22.02 14.39
N GLY A 69 9.73 -22.15 13.14
CA GLY A 69 10.61 -23.25 12.70
C GLY A 69 11.87 -23.39 13.54
N ALA A 70 12.43 -22.27 14.03
CA ALA A 70 13.59 -22.30 14.91
C ALA A 70 13.34 -22.94 16.30
N LEU A 71 12.08 -23.21 16.67
CA LEU A 71 11.68 -23.93 17.89
C LEU A 71 11.56 -25.45 17.68
N PHE A 72 11.63 -25.93 16.44
CA PHE A 72 11.54 -27.34 16.10
C PHE A 72 12.93 -27.95 15.90
N PRO A 73 13.05 -29.28 15.94
CA PRO A 73 14.29 -29.96 15.59
C PRO A 73 14.73 -29.66 14.17
N ASP A 74 16.02 -29.45 13.99
CA ASP A 74 16.68 -29.35 12.70
C ASP A 74 17.32 -30.70 12.34
N LEU A 75 17.13 -31.16 11.11
CA LEU A 75 17.72 -32.39 10.57
C LEU A 75 18.65 -32.00 9.43
N ALA A 76 19.93 -32.29 9.60
CA ALA A 76 20.94 -32.08 8.57
C ALA A 76 21.63 -33.42 8.24
N ALA A 77 21.97 -33.65 6.98
CA ALA A 77 22.82 -34.74 6.51
C ALA A 77 24.11 -34.16 5.93
N ALA A 78 25.21 -34.75 6.25
CA ALA A 78 26.52 -34.34 5.76
C ALA A 78 27.34 -35.56 5.28
N VAL A 79 28.05 -35.34 4.19
CA VAL A 79 29.08 -36.25 3.67
C VAL A 79 30.36 -35.43 3.67
N GLN A 80 31.36 -35.91 4.39
CA GLN A 80 32.65 -35.26 4.50
C GLN A 80 33.77 -36.22 4.16
N GLN A 81 34.59 -35.86 3.21
CA GLN A 81 35.88 -36.52 2.96
C GLN A 81 36.97 -35.55 3.40
N SER A 82 37.88 -36.03 4.25
CA SER A 82 38.99 -35.24 4.73
C SER A 82 40.24 -36.10 4.85
N GLU A 83 41.38 -35.49 4.71
CA GLU A 83 42.66 -36.07 5.03
C GLU A 83 43.36 -35.20 6.08
N ARG A 84 43.89 -35.79 7.09
CA ARG A 84 44.62 -35.06 8.12
C ARG A 84 45.84 -35.82 8.61
N THR A 85 46.84 -35.07 8.96
CA THR A 85 48.01 -35.58 9.73
C THR A 85 47.76 -35.34 11.21
N LEU A 86 48.23 -36.23 12.03
CA LEU A 86 48.13 -36.20 13.48
C LEU A 86 49.53 -36.31 14.11
N ASN A 87 49.79 -35.56 15.17
CA ASN A 87 50.96 -35.77 16.00
C ASN A 87 50.62 -36.79 17.09
N SER A 88 51.33 -37.90 17.14
CA SER A 88 51.07 -38.98 18.10
C SER A 88 51.16 -38.52 19.57
N ALA A 89 51.96 -37.52 19.90
CA ALA A 89 52.05 -36.95 21.25
C ALA A 89 50.71 -36.31 21.71
N THR A 90 49.82 -35.92 20.78
CA THR A 90 48.51 -35.31 21.12
C THR A 90 47.47 -36.33 21.58
N PHE A 91 47.74 -37.63 21.51
CA PHE A 91 46.79 -38.65 21.98
C PHE A 91 46.70 -38.71 23.50
N GLY A 92 47.71 -38.23 24.25
CA GLY A 92 47.72 -38.23 25.71
C GLY A 92 47.92 -39.59 26.36
N PHE A 93 48.20 -40.63 25.56
CA PHE A 93 48.53 -41.99 26.02
C PHE A 93 49.54 -42.61 25.09
N SER A 94 50.35 -43.56 25.63
CA SER A 94 51.34 -44.28 24.88
C SER A 94 50.91 -45.73 24.64
N PHE A 95 51.16 -46.19 23.43
CA PHE A 95 51.01 -47.61 23.10
C PHE A 95 52.35 -48.28 23.29
N ASN A 96 52.43 -49.26 24.22
CA ASN A 96 53.62 -50.06 24.44
C ASN A 96 53.50 -51.39 23.73
N ASN A 97 54.60 -51.89 23.19
CA ASN A 97 54.69 -53.22 22.64
C ASN A 97 54.50 -54.22 23.77
N PRO A 98 53.48 -55.10 23.70
CA PRO A 98 53.18 -56.05 24.79
C PRO A 98 54.30 -57.06 25.08
N VAL A 99 55.24 -57.29 24.13
CA VAL A 99 56.37 -58.27 24.29
C VAL A 99 57.62 -57.58 24.79
N THR A 100 57.92 -56.37 24.33
CA THR A 100 59.18 -55.68 24.65
C THR A 100 59.04 -54.57 25.70
N GLY A 101 57.77 -54.16 26.04
CA GLY A 101 57.48 -53.09 26.95
C GLY A 101 57.84 -51.68 26.42
N ARG A 102 58.45 -51.61 25.24
CA ARG A 102 58.85 -50.28 24.64
C ARG A 102 57.72 -49.57 24.00
N PRO A 103 57.67 -48.22 24.04
CA PRO A 103 56.67 -47.43 23.31
C PRO A 103 56.72 -47.78 21.83
N LEU A 104 55.51 -47.93 21.22
CA LEU A 104 55.34 -48.17 19.77
C LEU A 104 55.48 -46.86 18.96
N LEU A 105 55.30 -45.74 19.60
CA LEU A 105 55.43 -44.39 19.01
C LEU A 105 56.48 -43.61 19.82
N ARG A 106 57.17 -42.69 19.19
CA ARG A 106 58.16 -41.85 19.88
C ARG A 106 57.49 -41.02 20.99
N PRO A 107 58.11 -40.96 22.19
CA PRO A 107 57.56 -40.12 23.28
C PRO A 107 57.42 -38.63 22.89
N ASP A 108 58.31 -38.12 22.03
CA ASP A 108 58.32 -36.72 21.55
C ASP A 108 57.29 -36.46 20.44
N GLY A 109 56.61 -37.52 19.99
CA GLY A 109 55.57 -37.43 18.90
C GLY A 109 56.11 -37.81 17.52
N GLU A 110 55.26 -38.39 16.74
CA GLU A 110 55.47 -38.72 15.32
C GLU A 110 54.35 -38.19 14.49
N LEU A 111 54.66 -37.72 13.27
CA LEU A 111 53.65 -37.32 12.29
C LEU A 111 52.98 -38.58 11.71
N LEU A 112 51.72 -38.80 12.07
CA LEU A 112 50.89 -39.89 11.56
C LEU A 112 49.99 -39.39 10.43
N GLY A 113 49.96 -40.16 9.36
CA GLY A 113 49.12 -39.79 8.19
C GLY A 113 49.90 -39.40 6.96
N PRO A 114 49.24 -38.85 5.91
CA PRO A 114 47.82 -38.41 5.93
C PRO A 114 46.83 -39.56 6.15
N VAL A 115 45.84 -39.33 7.01
CA VAL A 115 44.78 -40.32 7.30
C VAL A 115 43.53 -39.88 6.55
N PRO A 116 43.16 -40.56 5.45
CA PRO A 116 41.90 -40.27 4.75
C PRO A 116 40.73 -40.71 5.64
N THR A 117 39.69 -39.88 5.69
CA THR A 117 38.48 -40.16 6.44
C THR A 117 37.29 -39.80 5.60
N LEU A 118 36.38 -40.75 5.39
CA LEU A 118 35.05 -40.55 4.80
C LEU A 118 34.02 -40.69 5.91
N ASP A 119 33.21 -39.67 6.10
CA ASP A 119 32.20 -39.56 7.15
C ASP A 119 30.83 -39.21 6.54
N LEU A 120 29.87 -40.10 6.72
CA LEU A 120 28.50 -39.93 6.31
C LEU A 120 27.63 -39.94 7.54
N ARG A 121 27.04 -38.82 7.89
CA ARG A 121 26.17 -38.71 9.07
C ARG A 121 24.99 -37.85 8.88
N TYR A 122 23.93 -38.12 9.63
CA TYR A 122 22.87 -37.19 9.88
C TYR A 122 22.89 -36.69 11.31
N ARG A 123 22.48 -35.46 11.49
CA ARG A 123 22.44 -34.74 12.76
C ARG A 123 21.04 -34.22 12.99
N VAL A 124 20.47 -34.52 14.14
CA VAL A 124 19.24 -33.89 14.64
C VAL A 124 19.62 -33.02 15.83
N GLN A 125 19.34 -31.72 15.72
CA GLN A 125 19.52 -30.77 16.80
C GLN A 125 18.16 -30.18 17.19
N ALA A 126 17.80 -30.31 18.46
CA ALA A 126 16.50 -29.83 18.96
C ALA A 126 16.70 -28.84 20.10
N PRO A 127 16.20 -27.60 20.00
CA PRO A 127 16.06 -26.72 21.15
C PRO A 127 14.96 -27.29 22.07
N LEU A 128 15.31 -27.67 23.28
CA LEU A 128 14.35 -28.17 24.27
C LEU A 128 13.74 -27.00 25.07
N ILE A 129 14.61 -26.06 25.49
CA ILE A 129 14.22 -24.83 26.18
C ILE A 129 15.07 -23.69 25.61
N ASP A 130 14.43 -22.74 24.93
CA ASP A 130 15.05 -21.52 24.42
C ASP A 130 14.05 -20.39 24.49
N LEU A 131 14.07 -19.64 25.59
CA LEU A 131 13.15 -18.54 25.83
C LEU A 131 13.45 -17.35 24.91
N GLY A 132 14.68 -17.18 24.47
CA GLY A 132 15.06 -16.16 23.49
C GLY A 132 14.39 -16.40 22.13
N LYS A 133 14.47 -17.63 21.61
CA LYS A 133 13.77 -18.03 20.37
C LYS A 133 12.27 -17.93 20.51
N TYR A 134 11.71 -18.37 21.65
CA TYR A 134 10.26 -18.25 21.90
C TYR A 134 9.80 -16.79 21.89
N GLN A 135 10.50 -15.88 22.57
CA GLN A 135 10.17 -14.47 22.57
C GLN A 135 10.40 -13.81 21.19
N SER A 136 11.40 -14.26 20.44
CA SER A 136 11.62 -13.82 19.05
C SER A 136 10.47 -14.24 18.13
N TRP A 137 9.92 -15.44 18.32
CA TRP A 137 8.69 -15.85 17.63
C TRP A 137 7.49 -14.97 18.01
N ARG A 138 7.28 -14.68 19.30
CA ARG A 138 6.23 -13.76 19.76
C ARG A 138 6.39 -12.34 19.22
N ALA A 139 7.63 -11.83 19.16
CA ALA A 139 7.93 -10.52 18.56
C ALA A 139 7.58 -10.51 17.07
N SER A 140 7.83 -11.60 16.34
CA SER A 140 7.45 -11.71 14.92
C SER A 140 5.92 -11.70 14.73
N GLN A 141 5.15 -12.28 15.66
CA GLN A 141 3.67 -12.18 15.63
C GLN A 141 3.18 -10.73 15.82
N ALA A 142 3.82 -9.96 16.73
CA ALA A 142 3.51 -8.53 16.88
C ALA A 142 3.84 -7.74 15.59
N SER A 143 4.87 -8.14 14.85
CA SER A 143 5.22 -7.53 13.55
C SER A 143 4.16 -7.78 12.48
N VAL A 144 3.46 -8.93 12.49
CA VAL A 144 2.28 -9.17 11.62
C VAL A 144 1.17 -8.19 11.95
N GLY A 145 0.88 -8.00 13.26
CA GLY A 145 -0.09 -7.00 13.69
C GLY A 145 0.24 -5.57 13.21
N ALA A 146 1.51 -5.19 13.25
CA ALA A 146 1.97 -3.91 12.71
C ALA A 146 1.80 -3.83 11.18
N ALA A 147 2.16 -4.88 10.43
CA ALA A 147 1.99 -4.93 8.98
C ALA A 147 0.51 -4.88 8.55
N THR A 148 -0.39 -5.52 9.32
CA THR A 148 -1.84 -5.49 9.07
C THR A 148 -2.41 -4.10 9.34
N ALA A 149 -1.99 -3.44 10.43
CA ALA A 149 -2.42 -2.08 10.73
C ALA A 149 -1.90 -1.07 9.68
N GLU A 150 -0.69 -1.28 9.15
CA GLU A 150 -0.14 -0.50 8.04
C GLU A 150 -0.95 -0.71 6.75
N LEU A 151 -1.40 -1.94 6.44
CA LEU A 151 -2.30 -2.21 5.32
C LEU A 151 -3.58 -1.40 5.44
N ASP A 152 -4.18 -1.33 6.63
CA ASP A 152 -5.37 -0.51 6.88
C ASP A 152 -5.12 0.99 6.67
N ALA A 153 -3.95 1.49 7.09
CA ALA A 153 -3.57 2.88 6.88
C ALA A 153 -3.37 3.19 5.38
N GLN A 154 -2.73 2.30 4.64
CA GLN A 154 -2.57 2.42 3.18
C GLN A 154 -3.93 2.37 2.46
N ALA A 155 -4.86 1.53 2.91
CA ALA A 155 -6.21 1.46 2.35
C ALA A 155 -6.99 2.76 2.54
N GLU A 156 -6.89 3.40 3.71
CA GLU A 156 -7.49 4.70 3.98
C GLU A 156 -6.85 5.80 3.12
N GLY A 157 -5.52 5.80 3.00
CA GLY A 157 -4.78 6.71 2.13
C GLY A 157 -5.16 6.58 0.65
N ALA A 158 -5.28 5.36 0.15
CA ALA A 158 -5.73 5.08 -1.22
C ALA A 158 -7.17 5.56 -1.45
N ALA A 159 -8.08 5.33 -0.49
CA ALA A 159 -9.44 5.83 -0.53
C ALA A 159 -9.49 7.37 -0.59
N ALA A 160 -8.70 8.05 0.24
CA ALA A 160 -8.63 9.52 0.24
C ALA A 160 -8.11 10.08 -1.08
N ASN A 161 -7.07 9.47 -1.64
CA ASN A 161 -6.53 9.87 -2.93
C ASN A 161 -7.55 9.68 -4.07
N ALA A 162 -8.27 8.55 -4.10
CA ALA A 162 -9.29 8.28 -5.10
C ALA A 162 -10.47 9.24 -4.97
N ALA A 163 -10.94 9.53 -3.76
CA ALA A 163 -12.01 10.50 -3.51
C ALA A 163 -11.59 11.91 -3.98
N ALA A 164 -10.39 12.37 -3.67
CA ALA A 164 -9.89 13.66 -4.15
C ALA A 164 -9.76 13.70 -5.69
N THR A 165 -9.32 12.59 -6.30
CA THR A 165 -9.22 12.50 -7.76
C THR A 165 -10.61 12.47 -8.42
N TYR A 166 -11.60 11.82 -7.78
CA TYR A 166 -12.99 11.84 -8.22
C TYR A 166 -13.56 13.27 -8.28
N VAL A 167 -13.34 14.07 -7.22
CA VAL A 167 -13.78 15.46 -7.18
C VAL A 167 -13.12 16.28 -8.30
N ARG A 168 -11.83 16.04 -8.59
CA ARG A 168 -11.16 16.70 -9.72
C ARG A 168 -11.78 16.31 -11.06
N ALA A 169 -12.09 15.02 -11.26
CA ALA A 169 -12.75 14.55 -12.48
C ALA A 169 -14.17 15.13 -12.62
N ALA A 170 -14.95 15.16 -11.52
CA ALA A 170 -16.29 15.76 -11.52
C ALA A 170 -16.25 17.27 -11.80
N ARG A 171 -15.25 18.00 -11.27
CA ARG A 171 -15.01 19.41 -11.60
C ARG A 171 -14.69 19.59 -13.10
N ALA A 172 -13.80 18.75 -13.65
CA ALA A 172 -13.43 18.83 -15.07
C ALA A 172 -14.62 18.54 -15.99
N GLU A 173 -15.47 17.58 -15.66
CA GLU A 173 -16.72 17.29 -16.39
C GLU A 173 -17.72 18.48 -16.32
N ALA A 174 -17.89 19.05 -15.11
CA ALA A 174 -18.73 20.22 -14.92
C ALA A 174 -18.21 21.44 -15.72
N GLN A 175 -16.89 21.61 -15.78
CA GLN A 175 -16.26 22.67 -16.56
C GLN A 175 -16.46 22.46 -18.06
N LEU A 176 -16.31 21.25 -18.58
CA LEU A 176 -16.59 20.93 -19.98
C LEU A 176 -18.05 21.19 -20.33
N SER A 177 -18.98 20.79 -19.45
CA SER A 177 -20.41 21.08 -19.63
C SER A 177 -20.70 22.58 -19.68
N ALA A 178 -20.09 23.37 -18.77
CA ALA A 178 -20.20 24.83 -18.78
C ALA A 178 -19.69 25.43 -20.10
N ARG A 179 -18.52 25.01 -20.61
CA ARG A 179 -17.98 25.48 -21.88
C ARG A 179 -18.86 25.14 -23.08
N ARG A 180 -19.52 23.99 -23.07
CA ARG A 180 -20.50 23.62 -24.11
C ARG A 180 -21.73 24.57 -24.09
N ALA A 181 -22.25 24.86 -22.90
CA ALA A 181 -23.34 25.82 -22.74
C ALA A 181 -22.92 27.23 -23.19
N ASP A 182 -21.70 27.67 -22.86
CA ASP A 182 -21.17 28.96 -23.32
C ASP A 182 -21.04 29.03 -24.86
N SER A 183 -20.67 27.90 -25.51
CA SER A 183 -20.58 27.80 -26.98
C SER A 183 -21.96 27.95 -27.65
N THR A 184 -23.02 27.42 -27.02
CA THR A 184 -24.38 27.59 -27.53
C THR A 184 -24.80 29.06 -27.49
N LEU A 185 -24.53 29.72 -26.35
CA LEU A 185 -24.83 31.16 -26.22
C LEU A 185 -24.03 32.03 -27.21
N ALA A 186 -22.75 31.71 -27.44
CA ALA A 186 -21.92 32.42 -28.41
C ALA A 186 -22.39 32.18 -29.86
N ALA A 187 -22.84 30.95 -30.18
CA ALA A 187 -23.43 30.67 -31.51
C ALA A 187 -24.73 31.40 -31.74
N ASP A 188 -25.58 31.52 -30.71
CA ASP A 188 -26.80 32.34 -30.79
C ASP A 188 -26.49 33.82 -31.03
N LEU A 189 -25.45 34.36 -30.38
CA LEU A 189 -25.01 35.74 -30.62
C LEU A 189 -24.54 35.95 -32.06
N VAL A 190 -23.79 35.01 -32.66
CA VAL A 190 -23.41 35.07 -34.08
C VAL A 190 -24.60 35.07 -34.98
N ARG A 191 -25.63 34.24 -34.71
CA ARG A 191 -26.87 34.22 -35.49
C ARG A 191 -27.59 35.53 -35.41
N ILE A 192 -27.81 36.10 -34.22
CA ILE A 192 -28.50 37.40 -34.05
C ILE A 192 -27.73 38.52 -34.77
N ALA A 193 -26.39 38.58 -34.65
CA ALA A 193 -25.58 39.59 -35.30
C ALA A 193 -25.68 39.52 -36.84
N ARG A 194 -25.72 38.31 -37.43
CA ARG A 194 -25.88 38.09 -38.86
C ARG A 194 -27.28 38.49 -39.33
N ASP A 195 -28.32 38.12 -38.59
CA ASP A 195 -29.72 38.48 -38.92
C ASP A 195 -29.88 40.00 -38.91
N GLN A 196 -29.32 40.74 -37.95
CA GLN A 196 -29.31 42.17 -37.86
C GLN A 196 -28.55 42.85 -39.03
N LEU A 197 -27.39 42.27 -39.41
CA LEU A 197 -26.64 42.77 -40.57
C LEU A 197 -27.45 42.62 -41.88
N GLN A 198 -28.11 41.45 -42.07
CA GLN A 198 -28.96 41.20 -43.24
C GLN A 198 -30.21 42.15 -43.29
N ALA A 199 -30.73 42.42 -42.10
CA ALA A 199 -31.85 43.40 -41.98
C ALA A 199 -31.42 44.89 -42.15
N GLY A 200 -30.13 45.16 -42.30
CA GLY A 200 -29.57 46.50 -42.47
C GLY A 200 -29.53 47.35 -41.19
N VAL A 201 -29.81 46.74 -40.01
CA VAL A 201 -29.78 47.42 -38.70
C VAL A 201 -28.52 47.11 -37.88
N GLY A 202 -27.70 46.15 -38.32
CA GLY A 202 -26.42 45.75 -37.70
C GLY A 202 -25.18 46.14 -38.51
N ILE A 203 -24.02 46.02 -37.94
CA ILE A 203 -22.74 46.33 -38.58
C ILE A 203 -21.87 45.08 -38.70
N ALA A 204 -21.04 44.98 -39.73
CA ALA A 204 -20.17 43.84 -39.98
C ALA A 204 -19.19 43.56 -38.83
N LEU A 205 -18.76 44.59 -38.11
CA LEU A 205 -17.87 44.46 -36.94
C LEU A 205 -18.52 43.61 -35.82
N ASP A 206 -19.83 43.68 -35.61
CA ASP A 206 -20.52 42.89 -34.59
C ASP A 206 -20.56 41.41 -34.95
N VAL A 207 -20.69 41.07 -36.23
CA VAL A 207 -20.56 39.69 -36.71
C VAL A 207 -19.15 39.15 -36.45
N THR A 208 -18.13 39.93 -36.82
CA THR A 208 -16.71 39.53 -36.64
C THR A 208 -16.37 39.31 -35.14
N ARG A 209 -16.85 40.21 -34.26
CA ARG A 209 -16.65 40.06 -32.79
C ARG A 209 -17.35 38.82 -32.23
N ALA A 210 -18.58 38.55 -32.66
CA ALA A 210 -19.32 37.38 -32.23
C ALA A 210 -18.65 36.06 -32.71
N GLU A 211 -18.18 36.02 -33.97
CA GLU A 211 -17.46 34.89 -34.54
C GLU A 211 -16.12 34.65 -33.80
N SER A 212 -15.37 35.70 -33.48
CA SER A 212 -14.16 35.65 -32.69
C SER A 212 -14.42 35.06 -31.29
N GLN A 213 -15.51 35.50 -30.62
CA GLN A 213 -15.90 34.95 -29.31
C GLN A 213 -16.27 33.46 -29.41
N LEU A 214 -17.03 33.06 -30.43
CA LEU A 214 -17.37 31.65 -30.67
C LEU A 214 -16.10 30.80 -30.90
N ALA A 215 -15.16 31.30 -31.70
CA ALA A 215 -13.89 30.62 -31.95
C ALA A 215 -13.07 30.42 -30.63
N ASN A 216 -13.01 31.45 -29.78
CA ASN A 216 -12.38 31.40 -28.48
C ASN A 216 -13.01 30.33 -27.56
N VAL A 217 -14.35 30.31 -27.45
CA VAL A 217 -15.04 29.31 -26.64
C VAL A 217 -14.82 27.88 -27.16
N ARG A 218 -14.79 27.71 -28.50
CA ARG A 218 -14.46 26.38 -29.10
C ARG A 218 -13.06 25.91 -28.73
N ALA A 219 -12.05 26.79 -28.70
CA ALA A 219 -10.73 26.49 -28.24
C ALA A 219 -10.72 26.05 -26.75
N GLN A 220 -11.50 26.76 -25.91
CA GLN A 220 -11.66 26.40 -24.50
C GLN A 220 -12.33 25.03 -24.31
N ILE A 221 -13.26 24.61 -25.16
CA ILE A 221 -13.87 23.28 -25.14
C ILE A 221 -12.82 22.18 -25.38
N ILE A 222 -11.90 22.39 -26.32
CA ILE A 222 -10.83 21.43 -26.62
C ILE A 222 -9.95 21.23 -25.38
N GLN A 223 -9.56 22.33 -24.72
CA GLN A 223 -8.77 22.28 -23.48
C GLN A 223 -9.53 21.58 -22.34
N ALA A 224 -10.81 21.95 -22.14
CA ALA A 224 -11.63 21.33 -21.09
C ALA A 224 -11.87 19.83 -21.32
N ARG A 225 -12.01 19.40 -22.59
CA ARG A 225 -12.10 17.98 -22.93
C ARG A 225 -10.82 17.23 -22.59
N ASN A 226 -9.67 17.78 -22.97
CA ASN A 226 -8.38 17.16 -22.64
C ASN A 226 -8.18 17.04 -21.12
N GLU A 227 -8.51 18.08 -20.36
CA GLU A 227 -8.43 18.05 -18.89
C GLU A 227 -9.36 16.99 -18.29
N ARG A 228 -10.60 16.88 -18.77
CA ARG A 228 -11.53 15.85 -18.35
C ARG A 228 -10.97 14.44 -18.62
N ASP A 229 -10.44 14.21 -19.82
CA ASP A 229 -9.90 12.90 -20.20
C ASP A 229 -8.68 12.53 -19.35
N ARG A 230 -7.79 13.49 -19.05
CA ARG A 230 -6.65 13.31 -18.16
C ARG A 230 -7.08 12.98 -16.73
N THR A 231 -8.01 13.72 -16.17
CA THR A 231 -8.47 13.47 -14.79
C THR A 231 -9.19 12.13 -14.66
N LEU A 232 -9.91 11.67 -15.70
CA LEU A 232 -10.48 10.31 -15.74
C LEU A 232 -9.40 9.22 -15.79
N LEU A 233 -8.30 9.42 -16.51
CA LEU A 233 -7.16 8.49 -16.48
C LEU A 233 -6.50 8.43 -15.10
N GLU A 234 -6.36 9.60 -14.44
CA GLU A 234 -5.86 9.65 -13.06
C GLU A 234 -6.80 8.91 -12.09
N LEU A 235 -8.12 9.04 -12.26
CA LEU A 235 -9.11 8.35 -11.44
C LEU A 235 -9.03 6.82 -11.63
N LYS A 236 -8.92 6.34 -12.87
CA LYS A 236 -8.73 4.91 -13.17
C LYS A 236 -7.48 4.37 -12.47
N ARG A 237 -6.37 5.09 -12.56
CA ARG A 237 -5.13 4.73 -11.85
C ARG A 237 -5.32 4.73 -10.33
N ALA A 238 -5.98 5.75 -9.76
CA ALA A 238 -6.19 5.86 -8.32
C ALA A 238 -7.09 4.75 -7.78
N THR A 239 -8.06 4.30 -8.56
CA THR A 239 -8.98 3.20 -8.21
C THR A 239 -8.43 1.81 -8.53
N GLY A 240 -7.30 1.70 -9.26
CA GLY A 240 -6.75 0.43 -9.70
C GLY A 240 -7.48 -0.18 -10.90
N MET A 241 -8.30 0.60 -11.61
CA MET A 241 -8.98 0.16 -12.83
C MET A 241 -8.03 0.14 -14.02
N ALA A 242 -8.32 -0.69 -15.01
CA ALA A 242 -7.59 -0.71 -16.27
C ALA A 242 -7.73 0.64 -17.01
N SER A 243 -6.69 1.06 -17.72
CA SER A 243 -6.65 2.36 -18.41
C SER A 243 -7.67 2.49 -19.54
N ASP A 244 -8.05 1.36 -20.13
CA ASP A 244 -9.03 1.23 -21.22
C ASP A 244 -10.49 1.07 -20.72
N ALA A 245 -10.70 0.84 -19.42
CA ALA A 245 -12.04 0.70 -18.85
C ALA A 245 -12.88 1.95 -19.13
N VAL A 246 -14.15 1.78 -19.54
CA VAL A 246 -15.08 2.89 -19.73
C VAL A 246 -15.70 3.24 -18.38
N VAL A 247 -15.37 4.45 -17.88
CA VAL A 247 -15.85 4.95 -16.57
C VAL A 247 -16.73 6.18 -16.82
N GLU A 248 -17.93 6.16 -16.24
CA GLU A 248 -18.84 7.29 -16.17
C GLU A 248 -19.02 7.69 -14.69
N LEU A 249 -18.93 8.98 -14.40
CA LEU A 249 -19.22 9.48 -13.06
C LEU A 249 -20.72 9.45 -12.82
N SER A 250 -21.16 8.82 -11.73
CA SER A 250 -22.59 8.74 -11.39
C SER A 250 -23.11 10.07 -10.86
N ASP A 251 -22.26 10.83 -10.17
CA ASP A 251 -22.64 12.06 -9.50
C ASP A 251 -22.05 13.25 -10.23
N SER A 252 -22.91 14.21 -10.58
CA SER A 252 -22.42 15.51 -10.99
C SER A 252 -21.85 16.27 -9.78
N LEU A 253 -20.91 17.18 -10.03
CA LEU A 253 -20.29 17.98 -8.96
C LEU A 253 -21.34 18.72 -8.10
N ALA A 254 -22.45 19.16 -8.71
CA ALA A 254 -23.55 19.87 -8.04
C ALA A 254 -24.48 18.91 -7.25
N ALA A 255 -24.51 17.63 -7.59
CA ALA A 255 -25.33 16.61 -6.91
C ALA A 255 -24.62 15.95 -5.72
N LEU A 256 -23.30 16.15 -5.59
CA LEU A 256 -22.57 15.67 -4.42
C LEU A 256 -23.15 16.27 -3.14
N PRO A 257 -23.23 15.49 -2.03
CA PRO A 257 -23.86 15.96 -0.80
C PRO A 257 -23.27 17.26 -0.28
N PHE A 258 -24.14 18.19 0.05
CA PHE A 258 -23.80 19.45 0.71
C PHE A 258 -24.39 19.42 2.12
N GLU A 259 -23.57 19.11 3.10
CA GLU A 259 -23.95 19.00 4.51
C GLU A 259 -23.51 20.25 5.28
N PRO A 260 -24.42 21.16 5.61
CA PRO A 260 -24.05 22.40 6.30
C PRO A 260 -23.74 22.16 7.80
N THR A 261 -24.15 21.01 8.35
CA THR A 261 -23.93 20.69 9.77
C THR A 261 -22.59 19.99 9.98
N LEU A 262 -21.64 20.74 10.51
CA LEU A 262 -20.32 20.21 10.85
C LEU A 262 -20.34 19.48 12.22
N PRO A 263 -19.54 18.43 12.40
CA PRO A 263 -19.32 17.86 13.73
C PRO A 263 -18.65 18.89 14.63
N SER A 264 -18.89 18.80 15.96
CA SER A 264 -18.16 19.63 16.91
C SER A 264 -16.66 19.36 16.83
N GLU A 265 -15.83 20.37 17.11
CA GLU A 265 -14.36 20.20 17.14
C GLU A 265 -13.97 19.05 18.10
N ARG A 266 -14.66 18.93 19.24
CA ARG A 266 -14.43 17.87 20.22
C ARG A 266 -14.71 16.48 19.65
N ASP A 267 -15.84 16.30 18.94
CA ASP A 267 -16.22 15.01 18.37
C ASP A 267 -15.28 14.61 17.23
N ALA A 268 -14.93 15.56 16.36
CA ALA A 268 -13.98 15.36 15.29
C ALA A 268 -12.59 14.99 15.82
N MET A 269 -12.14 15.65 16.90
CA MET A 269 -10.87 15.37 17.55
C MET A 269 -10.84 13.98 18.20
N THR A 270 -11.91 13.61 18.92
CA THR A 270 -12.03 12.28 19.53
C THR A 270 -12.00 11.19 18.45
N ALA A 271 -12.77 11.37 17.36
CA ALA A 271 -12.76 10.45 16.23
C ALA A 271 -11.36 10.32 15.60
N ALA A 272 -10.63 11.45 15.44
CA ALA A 272 -9.28 11.44 14.91
C ALA A 272 -8.30 10.66 15.77
N MET A 273 -8.39 10.76 17.10
CA MET A 273 -7.47 10.07 18.02
C MET A 273 -7.70 8.54 18.07
N ASP A 274 -8.95 8.09 17.91
CA ASP A 274 -9.35 6.70 18.10
C ASP A 274 -9.47 5.93 16.77
N ALA A 275 -10.00 6.54 15.73
CA ALA A 275 -10.35 5.86 14.49
C ALA A 275 -9.24 5.89 13.41
N ARG A 276 -8.27 6.80 13.47
CA ARG A 276 -7.22 6.95 12.46
C ARG A 276 -6.38 5.68 12.30
N PRO A 277 -6.37 5.06 11.10
CA PRO A 277 -5.59 3.85 10.86
C PRO A 277 -4.08 4.06 10.96
N ASP A 278 -3.55 5.22 10.57
CA ASP A 278 -2.13 5.57 10.66
C ASP A 278 -1.64 5.66 12.13
N VAL A 279 -2.46 6.21 13.03
CA VAL A 279 -2.18 6.21 14.48
C VAL A 279 -2.16 4.76 15.01
N ARG A 280 -3.10 3.92 14.59
CA ARG A 280 -3.14 2.49 14.98
C ARG A 280 -1.93 1.73 14.45
N ALA A 281 -1.48 2.02 13.22
CA ALA A 281 -0.30 1.42 12.61
C ALA A 281 0.96 1.73 13.41
N LEU A 282 1.20 3.00 13.78
CA LEU A 282 2.36 3.38 14.60
C LEU A 282 2.30 2.78 16.02
N ARG A 283 1.12 2.70 16.66
CA ARG A 283 0.98 1.99 17.95
C ARG A 283 1.31 0.50 17.84
N ALA A 284 0.87 -0.14 16.77
CA ALA A 284 1.18 -1.55 16.52
C ALA A 284 2.67 -1.76 16.23
N GLN A 285 3.30 -0.82 15.51
CA GLN A 285 4.74 -0.82 15.26
C GLN A 285 5.53 -0.63 16.56
N GLU A 286 5.15 0.32 17.42
CA GLU A 286 5.76 0.52 18.74
C GLU A 286 5.70 -0.75 19.58
N ASN A 287 4.53 -1.42 19.64
CA ASN A 287 4.39 -2.69 20.34
C ASN A 287 5.31 -3.76 19.77
N ALA A 288 5.43 -3.87 18.44
CA ALA A 288 6.34 -4.82 17.80
C ALA A 288 7.80 -4.56 18.20
N GLN A 289 8.25 -3.30 18.25
CA GLN A 289 9.60 -2.92 18.69
C GLN A 289 9.85 -3.25 20.18
N GLN A 290 8.86 -3.02 21.03
CA GLN A 290 8.94 -3.39 22.45
C GLN A 290 9.03 -4.92 22.63
N GLN A 291 8.29 -5.72 21.84
CA GLN A 291 8.41 -7.17 21.87
C GLN A 291 9.76 -7.65 21.35
N ALA A 292 10.32 -7.00 20.33
CA ALA A 292 11.67 -7.28 19.83
C ALA A 292 12.75 -6.98 20.91
N ALA A 293 12.64 -5.87 21.63
CA ALA A 293 13.51 -5.55 22.75
C ALA A 293 13.42 -6.61 23.89
N LYS A 294 12.20 -7.08 24.18
CA LYS A 294 12.00 -8.19 25.14
C LYS A 294 12.70 -9.46 24.66
N ALA A 295 12.60 -9.82 23.38
CA ALA A 295 13.24 -11.01 22.84
C ALA A 295 14.78 -10.98 23.06
N ILE A 296 15.42 -9.84 22.83
CA ILE A 296 16.86 -9.64 23.08
C ILE A 296 17.19 -9.83 24.58
N ARG A 297 16.37 -9.31 25.48
CA ARG A 297 16.59 -9.51 26.92
C ARG A 297 16.56 -10.98 27.34
N TRP A 298 15.67 -11.77 26.73
CA TRP A 298 15.52 -13.19 27.03
C TRP A 298 16.65 -14.07 26.46
N GLU A 299 17.52 -13.55 25.59
CA GLU A 299 18.74 -14.26 25.13
C GLU A 299 19.76 -14.50 26.24
N ARG A 300 19.60 -13.86 27.42
CA ARG A 300 20.44 -14.10 28.60
C ARG A 300 20.07 -15.38 29.37
N THR A 301 18.89 -15.95 29.07
CA THR A 301 18.44 -17.14 29.78
C THR A 301 19.21 -18.38 29.35
N PRO A 302 19.37 -19.36 30.26
CA PRO A 302 19.95 -20.64 29.89
C PRO A 302 19.15 -21.29 28.74
N GLN A 303 19.91 -21.91 27.81
CA GLN A 303 19.34 -22.61 26.66
C GLN A 303 19.66 -24.08 26.80
N LEU A 304 18.67 -24.96 26.70
CA LEU A 304 18.79 -26.39 26.72
C LEU A 304 18.55 -26.95 25.32
N SER A 305 19.52 -27.70 24.78
CA SER A 305 19.39 -28.32 23.47
C SER A 305 19.76 -29.81 23.56
N ALA A 306 19.14 -30.63 22.73
CA ALA A 306 19.51 -32.02 22.50
C ALA A 306 20.16 -32.16 21.13
N LEU A 307 21.16 -33.02 21.06
CA LEU A 307 21.85 -33.39 19.84
C LEU A 307 21.85 -34.93 19.71
N VAL A 308 21.49 -35.38 18.52
CA VAL A 308 21.65 -36.80 18.12
C VAL A 308 22.32 -36.80 16.76
N GLU A 309 23.46 -37.50 16.70
CA GLU A 309 24.15 -37.74 15.45
C GLU A 309 24.28 -39.26 15.27
N GLN A 310 24.01 -39.71 14.06
CA GLN A 310 24.24 -41.11 13.68
C GLN A 310 24.80 -41.15 12.26
N GLY A 311 25.75 -42.03 12.03
CA GLY A 311 26.38 -42.14 10.73
C GLY A 311 27.33 -43.29 10.63
N VAL A 312 28.07 -43.31 9.55
CA VAL A 312 29.16 -44.28 9.32
C VAL A 312 30.42 -43.51 8.96
N ILE A 313 31.52 -43.93 9.54
CA ILE A 313 32.84 -43.34 9.33
C ILE A 313 33.88 -44.40 9.02
N GLY A 314 34.75 -44.12 8.08
CA GLY A 314 35.83 -45.04 7.70
C GLY A 314 36.89 -44.39 6.83
N ARG A 315 37.92 -45.16 6.46
CA ARG A 315 38.97 -44.69 5.52
C ARG A 315 38.50 -44.70 4.07
N ASN A 316 37.59 -45.62 3.72
CA ASN A 316 36.98 -45.79 2.40
C ASN A 316 35.60 -46.47 2.55
N TYR A 317 34.87 -46.65 1.47
CA TYR A 317 33.53 -47.27 1.46
C TYR A 317 33.49 -48.67 2.06
N GLU A 318 34.55 -49.47 1.85
CA GLU A 318 34.58 -50.88 2.25
C GLU A 318 34.78 -51.08 3.75
N ARG A 319 35.28 -50.06 4.44
CA ARG A 319 35.66 -50.10 5.85
C ARG A 319 34.99 -49.02 6.67
N MET A 320 33.69 -48.84 6.49
CA MET A 320 32.88 -47.90 7.27
C MET A 320 32.26 -48.61 8.48
N LEU A 321 32.36 -48.01 9.65
CA LEU A 321 31.75 -48.46 10.88
C LEU A 321 30.69 -47.51 11.36
N PRO A 322 29.55 -48.02 11.89
CA PRO A 322 28.51 -47.20 12.45
C PRO A 322 29.00 -46.50 13.72
N THR A 323 28.69 -45.20 13.80
CA THR A 323 28.98 -44.38 14.98
C THR A 323 27.76 -43.55 15.33
N TYR A 324 27.58 -43.28 16.61
CA TYR A 324 26.52 -42.37 17.08
C TYR A 324 27.03 -41.49 18.21
N THR A 325 26.44 -40.36 18.35
CA THR A 325 26.60 -39.43 19.48
C THR A 325 25.23 -38.91 19.86
N TRP A 326 24.91 -38.90 21.13
CA TRP A 326 23.77 -38.19 21.65
C TRP A 326 24.17 -37.40 22.88
N GLY A 327 23.50 -36.29 23.10
CA GLY A 327 23.80 -35.45 24.25
C GLY A 327 22.73 -34.37 24.47
N VAL A 328 22.73 -33.87 25.69
CA VAL A 328 21.95 -32.71 26.08
C VAL A 328 22.95 -31.67 26.57
N GLN A 329 22.82 -30.48 26.03
CA GLN A 329 23.71 -29.36 26.32
C GLN A 329 22.93 -28.21 26.94
N LEU A 330 23.35 -27.76 28.12
CA LEU A 330 22.92 -26.51 28.74
C LEU A 330 23.97 -25.44 28.44
N SER A 331 23.57 -24.35 27.77
CA SER A 331 24.47 -23.24 27.47
C SER A 331 23.91 -21.92 28.04
N VAL A 332 24.83 -21.11 28.56
CA VAL A 332 24.53 -19.75 29.08
C VAL A 332 25.57 -18.79 28.52
N GLY A 333 25.12 -17.77 27.80
CA GLY A 333 26.01 -16.72 27.32
C GLY A 333 26.38 -15.75 28.45
N ILE A 334 27.59 -15.88 29.02
CA ILE A 334 28.04 -15.06 30.14
C ILE A 334 28.46 -13.67 29.65
N PHE A 335 29.30 -13.62 28.61
CA PHE A 335 29.87 -12.40 28.07
C PHE A 335 30.01 -12.53 26.55
N ASP A 336 29.58 -11.51 25.78
CA ASP A 336 29.61 -11.49 24.31
C ASP A 336 30.24 -10.22 23.75
N GLY A 337 31.04 -9.50 24.57
CA GLY A 337 31.63 -8.22 24.16
C GLY A 337 30.61 -7.08 24.04
N PHE A 338 29.61 -7.02 24.92
CA PHE A 338 28.53 -6.01 24.95
C PHE A 338 27.62 -6.00 23.69
N ARG A 339 27.71 -6.99 22.81
CA ARG A 339 26.90 -7.03 21.57
C ARG A 339 25.41 -7.07 21.85
N ARG A 340 24.99 -7.82 22.85
CA ARG A 340 23.57 -7.96 23.25
C ARG A 340 23.04 -6.67 23.86
N GLU A 341 23.83 -6.07 24.73
CA GLU A 341 23.51 -4.79 25.36
C GLU A 341 23.31 -3.70 24.32
N SER A 342 24.25 -3.58 23.38
CA SER A 342 24.17 -2.60 22.29
C SER A 342 22.97 -2.85 21.35
N ARG A 343 22.66 -4.13 21.02
CA ARG A 343 21.43 -4.47 20.26
C ARG A 343 20.18 -4.11 21.03
N LEU A 344 20.17 -4.29 22.35
CA LEU A 344 19.04 -3.87 23.18
C LEU A 344 18.88 -2.35 23.21
N GLU A 345 19.96 -1.60 23.37
CA GLU A 345 19.97 -0.14 23.33
C GLU A 345 19.50 0.39 21.96
N GLU A 346 20.00 -0.19 20.87
CA GLU A 346 19.55 0.10 19.51
C GLU A 346 18.03 -0.10 19.39
N GLN A 347 17.53 -1.26 19.81
CA GLN A 347 16.11 -1.58 19.71
C GLN A 347 15.23 -0.65 20.58
N LEU A 348 15.71 -0.26 21.75
CA LEU A 348 15.03 0.72 22.60
C LEU A 348 15.08 2.14 22.01
N ALA A 349 16.15 2.49 21.29
CA ALA A 349 16.21 3.76 20.57
C ALA A 349 15.21 3.81 19.40
N VAL A 350 15.06 2.71 18.65
CA VAL A 350 14.04 2.58 17.60
C VAL A 350 12.61 2.67 18.18
N ALA A 351 12.37 2.08 19.36
CA ALA A 351 11.07 2.20 20.04
C ALA A 351 10.80 3.67 20.46
N ARG A 352 11.80 4.38 20.98
CA ARG A 352 11.69 5.83 21.32
C ARG A 352 11.45 6.69 20.08
N GLU A 353 12.11 6.39 18.95
CA GLU A 353 11.86 7.06 17.68
C GLU A 353 10.40 6.87 17.25
N THR A 354 9.88 5.66 17.32
CA THR A 354 8.47 5.35 16.95
C THR A 354 7.49 6.09 17.86
N ASP A 355 7.76 6.17 19.17
CA ASP A 355 6.95 6.94 20.12
C ASP A 355 6.99 8.45 19.83
N ALA A 356 8.17 9.00 19.46
CA ALA A 356 8.28 10.40 19.05
C ALA A 356 7.46 10.68 17.77
N ARG A 357 7.54 9.79 16.78
CA ARG A 357 6.70 9.86 15.56
C ARG A 357 5.21 9.80 15.87
N LEU A 358 4.81 8.95 16.84
CA LEU A 358 3.41 8.86 17.27
C LEU A 358 2.92 10.16 17.91
N ARG A 359 3.75 10.82 18.73
CA ARG A 359 3.42 12.14 19.29
C ARG A 359 3.28 13.20 18.20
N ASP A 360 4.20 13.24 17.24
CA ASP A 360 4.15 14.16 16.10
C ASP A 360 2.89 13.94 15.25
N LEU A 361 2.59 12.67 14.89
CA LEU A 361 1.40 12.34 14.12
C LEU A 361 0.10 12.74 14.83
N ARG A 362 0.05 12.66 16.16
CA ARG A 362 -1.12 13.14 16.94
C ARG A 362 -1.23 14.66 16.89
N ALA A 363 -0.12 15.38 17.00
CA ALA A 363 -0.10 16.85 16.88
C ALA A 363 -0.54 17.28 15.47
N GLN A 364 -0.01 16.61 14.44
CA GLN A 364 -0.43 16.81 13.06
C GLN A 364 -1.92 16.50 12.86
N GLY A 365 -2.43 15.40 13.42
CA GLY A 365 -3.86 15.06 13.36
C GLY A 365 -4.76 16.13 13.98
N THR A 366 -4.32 16.73 15.09
CA THR A 366 -4.99 17.88 15.72
C THR A 366 -5.07 19.07 14.76
N LEU A 367 -3.94 19.39 14.12
CA LEU A 367 -3.87 20.48 13.13
C LEU A 367 -4.76 20.19 11.92
N GLU A 368 -4.70 18.98 11.37
CA GLU A 368 -5.49 18.55 10.21
C GLU A 368 -7.00 18.68 10.46
N VAL A 369 -7.49 18.27 11.65
CA VAL A 369 -8.91 18.42 12.01
C VAL A 369 -9.32 19.90 12.07
N ARG A 370 -8.54 20.74 12.74
CA ARG A 370 -8.84 22.17 12.85
C ARG A 370 -8.84 22.87 11.51
N THR A 371 -7.81 22.64 10.71
CA THR A 371 -7.71 23.20 9.36
C THR A 371 -8.89 22.75 8.51
N ALA A 372 -9.23 21.45 8.50
CA ALA A 372 -10.35 20.95 7.72
C ALA A 372 -11.72 21.57 8.13
N LEU A 373 -11.94 21.80 9.43
CA LEU A 373 -13.15 22.48 9.91
C LEU A 373 -13.22 23.94 9.44
N LEU A 374 -12.09 24.65 9.49
CA LEU A 374 -12.00 26.03 8.98
C LEU A 374 -12.22 26.10 7.45
N ASP A 375 -11.60 25.14 6.72
CA ASP A 375 -11.72 25.06 5.27
C ASP A 375 -13.16 24.79 4.84
N ILE A 376 -13.89 23.89 5.53
CA ILE A 376 -15.28 23.61 5.22
C ILE A 376 -16.16 24.84 5.52
N ALA A 377 -15.96 25.51 6.66
CA ALA A 377 -16.73 26.71 7.00
C ALA A 377 -16.54 27.79 5.93
N SER A 378 -15.30 28.10 5.57
CA SER A 378 -14.96 29.07 4.53
C SER A 378 -15.52 28.66 3.15
N ALA A 379 -15.37 27.36 2.79
CA ALA A 379 -15.88 26.86 1.50
C ALA A 379 -17.43 26.94 1.42
N THR A 380 -18.13 26.74 2.54
CA THR A 380 -19.59 26.89 2.60
C THR A 380 -20.01 28.34 2.28
N GLU A 381 -19.37 29.30 2.95
CA GLU A 381 -19.65 30.73 2.67
C GLU A 381 -19.31 31.13 1.22
N GLN A 382 -18.20 30.60 0.67
CA GLN A 382 -17.82 30.80 -0.74
C GLN A 382 -18.88 30.26 -1.70
N VAL A 383 -19.43 29.05 -1.45
CA VAL A 383 -20.47 28.46 -2.29
C VAL A 383 -21.69 29.34 -2.32
N ASP A 384 -22.11 29.91 -1.20
CA ASP A 384 -23.28 30.80 -1.15
C ASP A 384 -23.02 32.14 -1.88
N ALA A 385 -21.85 32.73 -1.70
CA ALA A 385 -21.47 33.95 -2.40
C ALA A 385 -21.42 33.77 -3.95
N VAL A 386 -20.85 32.64 -4.42
CA VAL A 386 -20.77 32.40 -5.88
C VAL A 386 -22.10 31.99 -6.49
N ARG A 387 -23.04 31.42 -5.73
CA ARG A 387 -24.42 31.18 -6.20
C ARG A 387 -25.11 32.45 -6.54
N GLU A 388 -25.03 33.49 -5.67
CA GLU A 388 -25.60 34.79 -5.92
C GLU A 388 -24.93 35.48 -7.10
N ARG A 389 -23.58 35.42 -7.20
CA ARG A 389 -22.87 35.96 -8.36
C ARG A 389 -23.33 35.31 -9.68
N LEU A 390 -23.52 33.98 -9.70
CA LEU A 390 -24.03 33.29 -10.90
C LEU A 390 -25.40 33.75 -11.27
N ARG A 391 -26.34 33.89 -10.32
CA ARG A 391 -27.69 34.36 -10.53
C ARG A 391 -27.71 35.77 -11.17
N LEU A 392 -26.86 36.68 -10.64
CA LEU A 392 -26.74 38.04 -11.19
C LEU A 392 -26.12 38.05 -12.59
N ALA A 393 -25.09 37.23 -12.85
CA ALA A 393 -24.46 37.10 -14.17
C ALA A 393 -25.45 36.53 -15.23
N GLU A 394 -26.31 35.59 -14.85
CA GLU A 394 -27.37 35.07 -15.73
C GLU A 394 -28.39 36.15 -16.07
N GLN A 395 -28.77 36.98 -15.12
CA GLN A 395 -29.66 38.14 -15.36
C GLN A 395 -28.98 39.18 -16.24
N GLU A 396 -27.72 39.50 -16.04
CA GLU A 396 -26.94 40.43 -16.87
C GLU A 396 -26.92 39.99 -18.34
N VAL A 397 -26.66 38.69 -18.62
CA VAL A 397 -26.70 38.17 -19.99
C VAL A 397 -28.08 38.28 -20.61
N SER A 398 -29.16 37.94 -19.88
CA SER A 398 -30.52 38.06 -20.37
C SER A 398 -30.84 39.52 -20.77
N GLN A 399 -30.58 40.49 -19.88
CA GLN A 399 -30.82 41.91 -20.14
C GLN A 399 -29.95 42.43 -21.28
N ALA A 400 -28.69 42.07 -21.37
CA ALA A 400 -27.81 42.50 -22.46
C ALA A 400 -28.27 41.95 -23.81
N GLN A 401 -28.71 40.69 -23.86
CA GLN A 401 -29.27 40.09 -25.08
C GLN A 401 -30.57 40.72 -25.52
N GLU A 402 -31.50 41.08 -24.61
CA GLU A 402 -32.75 41.77 -24.91
C GLU A 402 -32.48 43.16 -25.49
N ARG A 403 -31.59 43.92 -24.86
CA ARG A 403 -31.18 45.25 -25.35
C ARG A 403 -30.54 45.21 -26.74
N PHE A 404 -29.68 44.20 -26.97
CA PHE A 404 -29.05 44.00 -28.28
C PHE A 404 -30.07 43.61 -29.35
N ARG A 405 -31.03 42.71 -29.05
CA ARG A 405 -32.12 42.35 -29.97
C ARG A 405 -32.99 43.52 -30.31
N ALA A 406 -33.27 44.43 -29.36
CA ALA A 406 -34.02 45.66 -29.55
C ALA A 406 -33.25 46.76 -30.31
N GLY A 407 -31.98 46.55 -30.63
CA GLY A 407 -31.11 47.52 -31.30
C GLY A 407 -30.71 48.74 -30.47
N VAL A 408 -30.91 48.67 -29.12
CA VAL A 408 -30.57 49.76 -28.19
C VAL A 408 -29.23 49.64 -27.51
N ALA A 409 -28.50 48.55 -27.77
CA ALA A 409 -27.17 48.32 -27.27
C ALA A 409 -26.31 47.60 -28.31
N GLY A 410 -25.00 47.77 -28.25
CA GLY A 410 -24.06 47.05 -29.11
C GLY A 410 -23.80 45.63 -28.63
N ASN A 411 -23.26 44.77 -29.50
CA ASN A 411 -22.92 43.40 -29.15
C ASN A 411 -21.78 43.33 -28.11
N ALA A 412 -20.98 44.39 -27.93
CA ALA A 412 -19.93 44.45 -26.93
C ALA A 412 -20.45 44.23 -25.49
N ASP A 413 -21.65 44.77 -25.19
CA ASP A 413 -22.27 44.57 -23.87
C ASP A 413 -22.63 43.10 -23.64
N VAL A 414 -23.17 42.43 -24.68
CA VAL A 414 -23.48 40.98 -24.60
C VAL A 414 -22.24 40.16 -24.43
N ILE A 415 -21.15 40.44 -25.14
CA ILE A 415 -19.87 39.72 -25.00
C ILE A 415 -19.32 39.90 -23.59
N THR A 416 -19.38 41.13 -23.02
CA THR A 416 -18.95 41.39 -21.65
C THR A 416 -19.78 40.61 -20.63
N ALA A 417 -21.08 40.58 -20.76
CA ALA A 417 -21.98 39.81 -19.93
C ALA A 417 -21.72 38.28 -20.06
N LEU A 418 -21.44 37.75 -21.27
CA LEU A 418 -21.08 36.36 -21.48
C LEU A 418 -19.73 36.00 -20.82
N LEU A 419 -18.75 36.90 -20.83
CA LEU A 419 -17.50 36.70 -20.12
C LEU A 419 -17.70 36.69 -18.59
N SER A 420 -18.56 37.58 -18.06
CA SER A 420 -18.96 37.59 -16.65
C SER A 420 -19.63 36.29 -16.24
N LEU A 421 -20.58 35.78 -17.04
CA LEU A 421 -21.27 34.50 -16.81
C LEU A 421 -20.32 33.34 -16.86
N ASN A 422 -19.41 33.29 -17.84
CA ASN A 422 -18.39 32.27 -17.97
C ASN A 422 -17.49 32.19 -16.71
N GLN A 423 -17.07 33.37 -16.21
CA GLN A 423 -16.28 33.46 -14.96
C GLN A 423 -17.12 33.02 -13.74
N ALA A 424 -18.37 33.40 -13.63
CA ALA A 424 -19.26 33.03 -12.54
C ALA A 424 -19.47 31.48 -12.48
N ARG A 425 -19.70 30.85 -13.64
CA ARG A 425 -19.80 29.37 -13.74
C ARG A 425 -18.52 28.66 -13.32
N THR A 426 -17.34 29.19 -13.74
CA THR A 426 -16.06 28.65 -13.36
C THR A 426 -15.86 28.72 -11.83
N LEU A 427 -16.10 29.90 -11.24
CA LEU A 427 -15.96 30.10 -9.79
C LEU A 427 -16.96 29.23 -9.00
N ARG A 428 -18.17 28.99 -9.48
CA ARG A 428 -19.12 28.07 -8.85
C ARG A 428 -18.58 26.64 -8.84
N ASN A 429 -18.07 26.15 -9.97
CA ASN A 429 -17.52 24.81 -10.06
C ASN A 429 -16.28 24.67 -9.15
N ASP A 430 -15.45 25.71 -9.07
CA ASP A 430 -14.29 25.75 -8.20
C ASP A 430 -14.66 25.73 -6.71
N ALA A 431 -15.66 26.55 -6.32
CA ALA A 431 -16.14 26.58 -4.93
C ALA A 431 -16.76 25.24 -4.50
N LEU A 432 -17.57 24.61 -5.37
CA LEU A 432 -18.12 23.27 -5.09
C LEU A 432 -17.01 22.20 -4.95
N ALA A 433 -16.01 22.24 -5.83
CA ALA A 433 -14.89 21.30 -5.74
C ALA A 433 -14.04 21.54 -4.49
N THR A 434 -13.84 22.81 -4.09
CA THR A 434 -13.14 23.16 -2.84
C THR A 434 -13.89 22.65 -1.62
N TYR A 435 -15.22 22.84 -1.57
CA TYR A 435 -16.05 22.31 -0.50
C TYR A 435 -15.95 20.77 -0.39
N GLN A 436 -16.08 20.05 -1.51
CA GLN A 436 -15.95 18.59 -1.49
C GLN A 436 -14.55 18.12 -1.10
N SER A 437 -13.51 18.84 -1.52
CA SER A 437 -12.12 18.56 -1.12
C SER A 437 -11.94 18.76 0.39
N ALA A 438 -12.51 19.81 0.97
CA ALA A 438 -12.49 20.06 2.41
C ALA A 438 -13.27 18.96 3.20
N ARG A 439 -14.43 18.49 2.67
CA ARG A 439 -15.15 17.33 3.24
C ARG A 439 -14.27 16.07 3.27
N ILE A 440 -13.59 15.79 2.16
CA ILE A 440 -12.68 14.63 2.08
C ILE A 440 -11.50 14.79 3.06
N ALA A 441 -10.95 16.01 3.18
CA ALA A 441 -9.88 16.31 4.13
C ALA A 441 -10.33 16.07 5.59
N LEU A 442 -11.55 16.50 5.96
CA LEU A 442 -12.11 16.23 7.28
C LEU A 442 -12.35 14.73 7.51
N ALA A 443 -12.93 14.03 6.52
CA ALA A 443 -13.13 12.58 6.60
C ALA A 443 -11.80 11.83 6.77
N ARG A 444 -10.75 12.27 6.07
CA ARG A 444 -9.38 11.74 6.22
C ARG A 444 -8.82 12.02 7.60
N ALA A 445 -8.94 13.25 8.09
CA ALA A 445 -8.46 13.63 9.41
C ALA A 445 -9.15 12.84 10.53
N MET A 446 -10.42 12.41 10.32
CA MET A 446 -11.16 11.53 11.22
C MET A 446 -10.95 10.03 10.94
N GLY A 447 -10.20 9.63 9.91
CA GLY A 447 -9.98 8.22 9.52
C GLY A 447 -11.23 7.51 9.00
N ARG A 448 -12.11 8.20 8.30
CA ARG A 448 -13.44 7.71 7.84
C ARG A 448 -13.71 7.89 6.35
N VAL A 449 -12.67 8.01 5.52
CA VAL A 449 -12.86 8.24 4.07
C VAL A 449 -13.54 7.05 3.38
N ARG A 450 -13.27 5.82 3.82
CA ARG A 450 -13.91 4.62 3.25
C ARG A 450 -15.43 4.57 3.46
N SER A 451 -15.97 5.35 4.36
CA SER A 451 -17.41 5.48 4.63
C SER A 451 -18.05 6.75 4.04
N ILE A 452 -17.29 7.53 3.25
CA ILE A 452 -17.82 8.71 2.58
C ILE A 452 -18.85 8.31 1.52
N SER A 453 -19.92 9.09 1.43
CA SER A 453 -21.01 8.92 0.46
C SER A 453 -20.93 9.98 -0.63
#